data_5e4c015e241bed3dbe3d752a1d76bd19
#
_entry.id   5e4c015e241bed3dbe3d752a1d76bd19
#
_cell.length_a   1.000
_cell.length_b   1.000
_cell.length_c   1.000
_cell.angle_alpha   90.00
_cell.angle_beta   90.00
_cell.angle_gamma   90.00
#
_symmetry.space_group_name_H-M   'P 1'
#
loop_
_entity.id
_entity.type
_entity.pdbx_description
1 polymer ?
#
loop_
_entity_poly.entity_id
_entity_poly.type
_entity_poly.pdbx_seq_one_letter_code
_entity_poly.pdbx_strand_id
1 'polypeptide(L)'
;MLIVIEGQDAAGKDTQAKLLEAYLKEKGEIVVSYDESGTSSLDPFVSKISNLNYKNDYSLDKKTRVLLYLVNRYEQWKRLAEPTLKENGVVILTRNWLSTLIYEGYGTGVSRSLIKRLHHEIMPEKYFSPDKIVILTLPEAERKKRLIFQGKRSEEFFKSKKAEFQKTLNSAYLKVAKEFNVPTLDASGSREEVLEKLKTLFKI
;
A
#
# COMPACT_ATOMS: atom_id res chain seq x y z
N MET A 1 11.75 -12.36 5.96
CA MET A 1 11.77 -10.88 6.12
C MET A 1 10.48 -10.27 5.57
N LEU A 2 9.88 -9.27 6.27
CA LEU A 2 8.68 -8.55 5.82
C LEU A 2 9.02 -7.11 5.45
N ILE A 3 8.74 -6.72 4.21
CA ILE A 3 8.97 -5.38 3.65
C ILE A 3 7.62 -4.77 3.29
N VAL A 4 7.37 -3.52 3.68
CA VAL A 4 6.15 -2.78 3.34
C VAL A 4 6.50 -1.50 2.57
N ILE A 5 5.93 -1.36 1.38
CA ILE A 5 6.04 -0.15 0.55
C ILE A 5 4.67 0.53 0.49
N GLU A 6 4.48 1.54 1.31
CA GLU A 6 3.32 2.42 1.31
C GLU A 6 3.56 3.67 0.47
N GLY A 7 2.53 4.46 0.23
CA GLY A 7 2.70 5.77 -0.39
C GLY A 7 1.53 6.24 -1.22
N GLN A 8 1.65 7.45 -1.66
CA GLN A 8 0.67 8.17 -2.46
C GLN A 8 0.37 7.48 -3.80
N ASP A 9 -0.76 7.79 -4.41
CA ASP A 9 -1.07 7.34 -5.77
C ASP A 9 -0.04 7.90 -6.76
N ALA A 10 0.36 7.07 -7.72
CA ALA A 10 1.41 7.34 -8.70
C ALA A 10 2.84 7.47 -8.13
N ALA A 11 3.07 7.22 -6.83
CA ALA A 11 4.42 7.21 -6.26
C ALA A 11 5.28 6.02 -6.70
N GLY A 12 4.73 5.07 -7.45
CA GLY A 12 5.50 3.97 -8.04
C GLY A 12 5.66 2.74 -7.15
N LYS A 13 4.84 2.56 -6.12
CA LYS A 13 4.89 1.42 -5.19
C LYS A 13 5.03 0.07 -5.90
N ASP A 14 4.09 -0.23 -6.82
CA ASP A 14 4.07 -1.51 -7.53
C ASP A 14 5.29 -1.71 -8.43
N THR A 15 5.78 -0.63 -9.03
CA THR A 15 7.00 -0.64 -9.84
C THR A 15 8.21 -0.98 -8.96
N GLN A 16 8.33 -0.31 -7.81
CA GLN A 16 9.44 -0.53 -6.89
C GLN A 16 9.38 -1.91 -6.24
N ALA A 17 8.18 -2.40 -5.90
CA ALA A 17 8.02 -3.75 -5.38
C ALA A 17 8.49 -4.82 -6.38
N LYS A 18 8.13 -4.68 -7.67
CA LYS A 18 8.57 -5.59 -8.74
C LYS A 18 10.07 -5.54 -8.98
N LEU A 19 10.66 -4.35 -8.98
CA LEU A 19 12.11 -4.20 -9.14
C LEU A 19 12.88 -4.78 -7.96
N LEU A 20 12.39 -4.54 -6.75
CA LEU A 20 12.98 -5.09 -5.53
C LEU A 20 12.83 -6.62 -5.47
N GLU A 21 11.68 -7.15 -5.88
CA GLU A 21 11.44 -8.58 -6.01
C GLU A 21 12.44 -9.23 -6.98
N ALA A 22 12.62 -8.64 -8.17
CA ALA A 22 13.59 -9.13 -9.15
C ALA A 22 15.02 -9.14 -8.58
N TYR A 23 15.42 -8.03 -7.99
CA TYR A 23 16.73 -7.89 -7.37
C TYR A 23 17.00 -8.94 -6.27
N LEU A 24 16.03 -9.20 -5.40
CA LEU A 24 16.18 -10.18 -4.32
C LEU A 24 16.18 -11.63 -4.86
N LYS A 25 15.39 -11.91 -5.89
CA LYS A 25 15.39 -13.22 -6.57
C LYS A 25 16.73 -13.51 -7.26
N GLU A 26 17.35 -12.50 -7.87
CA GLU A 26 18.71 -12.62 -8.45
C GLU A 26 19.76 -12.93 -7.38
N LYS A 27 19.52 -12.55 -6.13
CA LYS A 27 20.36 -12.92 -4.98
C LYS A 27 20.05 -14.30 -4.38
N GLY A 28 19.11 -15.04 -4.96
CA GLY A 28 18.74 -16.38 -4.51
C GLY A 28 17.70 -16.41 -3.40
N GLU A 29 17.05 -15.28 -3.07
CA GLU A 29 16.01 -15.23 -2.06
C GLU A 29 14.69 -15.82 -2.56
N ILE A 30 13.96 -16.50 -1.68
CA ILE A 30 12.54 -16.84 -1.90
C ILE A 30 11.71 -15.59 -1.67
N VAL A 31 11.06 -15.08 -2.70
CA VAL A 31 10.32 -13.80 -2.61
C VAL A 31 8.91 -13.95 -3.10
N VAL A 32 7.96 -13.47 -2.30
CA VAL A 32 6.58 -13.19 -2.72
C VAL A 32 6.28 -11.71 -2.60
N SER A 33 5.67 -11.13 -3.64
CA SER A 33 5.26 -9.73 -3.68
C SER A 33 3.81 -9.61 -4.08
N TYR A 34 3.02 -8.84 -3.34
CA TYR A 34 1.61 -8.62 -3.66
C TYR A 34 1.09 -7.27 -3.17
N ASP A 35 0.02 -6.81 -3.85
CA ASP A 35 -0.73 -5.62 -3.46
C ASP A 35 -1.88 -6.01 -2.52
N GLU A 36 -1.87 -5.46 -1.31
CA GLU A 36 -2.95 -5.71 -0.34
C GLU A 36 -4.28 -5.04 -0.66
N SER A 37 -4.36 -4.20 -1.68
CA SER A 37 -5.66 -3.78 -2.22
C SER A 37 -6.37 -4.93 -2.95
N GLY A 38 -5.63 -5.98 -3.29
CA GLY A 38 -6.13 -7.22 -3.85
C GLY A 38 -6.44 -7.19 -5.34
N THR A 39 -6.14 -6.08 -6.02
CA THR A 39 -6.41 -5.98 -7.47
C THR A 39 -5.50 -6.85 -8.32
N SER A 40 -4.37 -7.26 -7.77
CA SER A 40 -3.36 -8.11 -8.43
C SER A 40 -3.09 -9.42 -7.69
N SER A 41 -4.00 -9.85 -6.81
CA SER A 41 -3.81 -11.09 -6.07
C SER A 41 -3.77 -12.30 -6.99
N LEU A 42 -2.78 -13.17 -6.78
CA LEU A 42 -2.66 -14.46 -7.46
C LEU A 42 -3.73 -15.46 -7.01
N ASP A 43 -4.37 -15.23 -5.86
CA ASP A 43 -5.42 -16.09 -5.33
C ASP A 43 -6.80 -15.69 -5.89
N PRO A 44 -7.52 -16.60 -6.57
CA PRO A 44 -8.83 -16.31 -7.14
C PRO A 44 -9.89 -15.89 -6.11
N PHE A 45 -9.83 -16.42 -4.90
CA PHE A 45 -10.76 -16.08 -3.82
C PHE A 45 -10.52 -14.66 -3.32
N VAL A 46 -9.27 -14.32 -3.07
CA VAL A 46 -8.85 -12.97 -2.67
C VAL A 46 -9.20 -11.96 -3.75
N SER A 47 -8.97 -12.29 -5.02
CA SER A 47 -9.37 -11.46 -6.16
C SER A 47 -10.88 -11.18 -6.19
N LYS A 48 -11.72 -12.14 -5.84
CA LYS A 48 -13.18 -11.95 -5.77
C LYS A 48 -13.56 -10.95 -4.68
N ILE A 49 -13.01 -11.10 -3.47
CA ILE A 49 -13.27 -10.17 -2.35
C ILE A 49 -12.83 -8.75 -2.73
N SER A 50 -11.64 -8.63 -3.29
CA SER A 50 -11.11 -7.33 -3.72
C SER A 50 -11.95 -6.68 -4.82
N ASN A 51 -12.42 -7.46 -5.78
CA ASN A 51 -13.30 -6.97 -6.84
C ASN A 51 -14.66 -6.49 -6.33
N LEU A 52 -15.20 -7.09 -5.27
CA LEU A 52 -16.40 -6.58 -4.59
C LEU A 52 -16.15 -5.18 -4.01
N ASN A 53 -14.97 -4.95 -3.50
CA ASN A 53 -14.58 -3.66 -2.97
C ASN A 53 -14.34 -2.58 -4.05
N TYR A 54 -13.81 -2.99 -5.20
CA TYR A 54 -13.33 -2.04 -6.23
C TYR A 54 -14.34 -1.70 -7.32
N LYS A 55 -15.20 -2.65 -7.71
CA LYS A 55 -16.05 -2.47 -8.90
C LYS A 55 -17.36 -1.74 -8.68
N ASN A 56 -17.83 -1.64 -7.41
CA ASN A 56 -19.20 -1.15 -7.21
C ASN A 56 -19.33 -0.14 -6.17
N ASP A 57 -18.31 0.42 -5.83
CA ASP A 57 -18.42 0.63 -4.75
C ASP A 57 -18.52 1.74 -3.82
N TYR A 58 -18.87 2.87 -4.22
CA TYR A 58 -19.35 4.01 -3.45
C TYR A 58 -20.72 3.78 -2.76
N SER A 59 -21.37 2.65 -3.06
CA SER A 59 -22.65 2.24 -2.43
C SER A 59 -22.47 1.49 -1.12
N LEU A 60 -21.28 0.88 -0.90
CA LEU A 60 -21.01 0.17 0.35
C LEU A 60 -20.81 1.15 1.51
N ASP A 61 -21.39 0.81 2.66
CA ASP A 61 -21.08 1.53 3.89
C ASP A 61 -19.57 1.50 4.18
N LYS A 62 -19.07 2.63 4.67
CA LYS A 62 -17.64 2.80 4.93
C LYS A 62 -17.05 1.80 5.94
N LYS A 63 -17.84 1.34 6.92
CA LYS A 63 -17.40 0.27 7.84
C LYS A 63 -17.35 -1.08 7.15
N THR A 64 -18.31 -1.35 6.25
CA THR A 64 -18.28 -2.56 5.41
C THR A 64 -17.01 -2.63 4.57
N ARG A 65 -16.57 -1.51 3.99
CA ARG A 65 -15.30 -1.46 3.26
C ARG A 65 -14.10 -1.79 4.15
N VAL A 66 -14.05 -1.25 5.37
CA VAL A 66 -12.98 -1.60 6.34
C VAL A 66 -12.93 -3.09 6.62
N LEU A 67 -14.10 -3.72 6.84
CA LEU A 67 -14.19 -5.16 7.10
C LEU A 67 -13.75 -5.98 5.88
N LEU A 68 -14.16 -5.60 4.67
CA LEU A 68 -13.74 -6.28 3.45
C LEU A 68 -12.23 -6.17 3.20
N TYR A 69 -11.62 -5.00 3.45
CA TYR A 69 -10.17 -4.86 3.40
C TYR A 69 -9.47 -5.76 4.43
N LEU A 70 -10.01 -5.85 5.62
CA LEU A 70 -9.43 -6.69 6.68
C LEU A 70 -9.50 -8.17 6.33
N VAL A 71 -10.66 -8.66 5.84
CA VAL A 71 -10.82 -10.04 5.35
C VAL A 71 -9.82 -10.34 4.24
N ASN A 72 -9.71 -9.44 3.25
CA ASN A 72 -8.77 -9.58 2.14
C ASN A 72 -7.32 -9.69 2.63
N ARG A 73 -6.89 -8.81 3.55
CA ARG A 73 -5.55 -8.83 4.13
C ARG A 73 -5.26 -10.10 4.89
N TYR A 74 -6.20 -10.54 5.71
CA TYR A 74 -6.05 -11.75 6.49
C TYR A 74 -5.89 -12.99 5.61
N GLU A 75 -6.71 -13.13 4.56
CA GLU A 75 -6.61 -14.24 3.61
C GLU A 75 -5.29 -14.20 2.82
N GLN A 76 -4.87 -13.02 2.34
CA GLN A 76 -3.56 -12.88 1.67
C GLN A 76 -2.41 -13.22 2.62
N TRP A 77 -2.48 -12.77 3.87
CA TRP A 77 -1.48 -13.10 4.88
C TRP A 77 -1.38 -14.62 5.07
N LYS A 78 -2.50 -15.28 5.31
CA LYS A 78 -2.53 -16.73 5.57
C LYS A 78 -2.07 -17.56 4.38
N ARG A 79 -2.37 -17.12 3.16
CA ARG A 79 -2.09 -17.88 1.94
C ARG A 79 -0.73 -17.57 1.32
N LEU A 80 -0.21 -16.36 1.49
CA LEU A 80 1.00 -15.89 0.81
C LEU A 80 2.12 -15.55 1.79
N ALA A 81 1.86 -14.65 2.74
CA ALA A 81 2.91 -14.13 3.61
C ALA A 81 3.38 -15.15 4.66
N GLU A 82 2.45 -15.73 5.39
CA GLU A 82 2.80 -16.64 6.50
C GLU A 82 3.60 -17.86 6.04
N PRO A 83 3.26 -18.57 4.96
CA PRO A 83 4.09 -19.67 4.45
C PRO A 83 5.47 -19.21 4.03
N THR A 84 5.56 -18.12 3.26
CA THR A 84 6.86 -17.58 2.80
C THR A 84 7.77 -17.19 3.97
N LEU A 85 7.22 -16.53 5.01
CA LEU A 85 8.00 -16.15 6.18
C LEU A 85 8.46 -17.37 6.99
N LYS A 86 7.67 -18.44 7.06
CA LYS A 86 8.05 -19.71 7.72
C LYS A 86 9.21 -20.40 7.00
N GLU A 87 9.34 -20.23 5.71
CA GLU A 87 10.47 -20.71 4.89
C GLU A 87 11.66 -19.74 4.89
N ASN A 88 11.69 -18.77 5.79
CA ASN A 88 12.69 -17.69 5.86
C ASN A 88 12.74 -16.81 4.60
N GLY A 89 11.73 -16.83 3.76
CA GLY A 89 11.65 -16.00 2.56
C GLY A 89 11.34 -14.53 2.86
N VAL A 90 11.26 -13.76 1.78
CA VAL A 90 10.98 -12.33 1.79
C VAL A 90 9.56 -12.08 1.28
N VAL A 91 8.78 -11.31 2.04
CA VAL A 91 7.46 -10.85 1.67
C VAL A 91 7.52 -9.34 1.41
N ILE A 92 7.08 -8.92 0.23
CA ILE A 92 6.97 -7.50 -0.13
C ILE A 92 5.50 -7.13 -0.28
N LEU A 93 5.01 -6.27 0.59
CA LEU A 93 3.65 -5.74 0.53
C LEU A 93 3.67 -4.36 -0.09
N THR A 94 2.85 -4.14 -1.12
CA THR A 94 2.45 -2.80 -1.47
C THR A 94 1.14 -2.48 -0.78
N ARG A 95 1.17 -1.45 0.07
CA ARG A 95 0.14 -1.09 1.04
C ARG A 95 0.08 -2.06 2.24
N ASN A 96 -0.54 -1.58 3.33
CA ASN A 96 -0.91 -2.37 4.50
C ASN A 96 -2.10 -1.69 5.20
N TRP A 97 -2.32 -1.95 6.49
CA TRP A 97 -3.40 -1.36 7.27
C TRP A 97 -3.34 0.18 7.34
N LEU A 98 -2.15 0.80 7.18
CA LEU A 98 -2.00 2.26 7.11
C LEU A 98 -2.79 2.85 5.94
N SER A 99 -2.85 2.16 4.81
CA SER A 99 -3.73 2.57 3.70
C SER A 99 -5.20 2.62 4.13
N THR A 100 -5.72 1.64 4.89
CA THR A 100 -7.11 1.72 5.40
C THR A 100 -7.28 2.88 6.38
N LEU A 101 -6.30 3.12 7.25
CA LEU A 101 -6.34 4.26 8.16
C LEU A 101 -6.38 5.59 7.39
N ILE A 102 -5.65 5.69 6.29
CA ILE A 102 -5.61 6.88 5.44
C ILE A 102 -6.91 7.06 4.66
N TYR A 103 -7.32 6.05 3.90
CA TYR A 103 -8.48 6.16 3.00
C TYR A 103 -9.81 6.19 3.77
N GLU A 104 -10.00 5.27 4.71
CA GLU A 104 -11.25 5.18 5.44
C GLU A 104 -11.26 6.04 6.71
N GLY A 105 -10.14 6.17 7.39
CA GLY A 105 -10.03 7.01 8.59
C GLY A 105 -9.99 8.50 8.26
N TYR A 106 -8.94 8.95 7.59
CA TYR A 106 -8.77 10.36 7.25
C TYR A 106 -9.66 10.79 6.08
N GLY A 107 -9.88 9.91 5.09
CA GLY A 107 -10.65 10.22 3.90
C GLY A 107 -12.14 10.20 4.12
N THR A 108 -12.72 9.15 4.70
CA THR A 108 -14.16 8.97 4.83
C THR A 108 -14.70 9.13 6.24
N GLY A 109 -13.82 9.37 7.23
CA GLY A 109 -14.21 9.64 8.61
C GLY A 109 -14.65 8.42 9.41
N VAL A 110 -14.20 7.21 9.08
CA VAL A 110 -14.34 6.05 9.97
C VAL A 110 -13.44 6.26 11.19
N SER A 111 -13.91 5.88 12.37
CA SER A 111 -13.12 5.99 13.60
C SER A 111 -11.76 5.29 13.44
N ARG A 112 -10.69 6.08 13.56
CA ARG A 112 -9.32 5.56 13.45
C ARG A 112 -8.98 4.55 14.57
N SER A 113 -9.54 4.75 15.76
CA SER A 113 -9.40 3.78 16.87
C SER A 113 -10.10 2.46 16.55
N LEU A 114 -11.26 2.49 15.89
CA LEU A 114 -11.93 1.28 15.42
C LEU A 114 -11.08 0.53 14.40
N ILE A 115 -10.55 1.25 13.39
CA ILE A 115 -9.68 0.64 12.36
C ILE A 115 -8.46 -0.02 13.01
N LYS A 116 -7.77 0.70 13.89
CA LYS A 116 -6.61 0.17 14.63
C LYS A 116 -6.97 -1.10 15.42
N ARG A 117 -8.02 -1.03 16.24
CA ARG A 117 -8.47 -2.16 17.07
C ARG A 117 -8.79 -3.39 16.23
N LEU A 118 -9.61 -3.26 15.18
CA LEU A 118 -9.99 -4.39 14.32
C LEU A 118 -8.77 -5.07 13.69
N HIS A 119 -7.82 -4.29 13.20
CA HIS A 119 -6.60 -4.86 12.62
C HIS A 119 -5.75 -5.56 13.69
N HIS A 120 -5.56 -4.95 14.86
CA HIS A 120 -4.75 -5.57 15.94
C HIS A 120 -5.38 -6.84 16.51
N GLU A 121 -6.69 -6.97 16.52
CA GLU A 121 -7.37 -8.18 16.98
C GLU A 121 -7.30 -9.34 15.97
N ILE A 122 -7.21 -9.05 14.70
CA ILE A 122 -7.30 -10.06 13.63
C ILE A 122 -5.94 -10.40 13.02
N MET A 123 -5.09 -9.40 12.77
CA MET A 123 -3.80 -9.60 12.13
C MET A 123 -2.72 -9.99 13.14
N PRO A 124 -1.75 -10.85 12.77
CA PRO A 124 -0.68 -11.23 13.67
C PRO A 124 0.26 -10.06 13.98
N GLU A 125 0.96 -10.13 15.11
CA GLU A 125 1.87 -9.08 15.58
C GLU A 125 2.94 -8.71 14.54
N LYS A 126 3.49 -9.70 13.84
CA LYS A 126 4.50 -9.49 12.78
C LYS A 126 4.00 -8.54 11.67
N TYR A 127 2.70 -8.51 11.40
CA TYR A 127 2.10 -7.62 10.40
C TYR A 127 2.27 -6.13 10.76
N PHE A 128 2.32 -5.79 12.05
CA PHE A 128 2.48 -4.42 12.56
C PHE A 128 3.93 -4.03 12.79
N SER A 129 4.83 -5.01 12.83
CA SER A 129 6.27 -4.81 13.00
C SER A 129 7.05 -5.38 11.81
N PRO A 130 6.88 -4.81 10.59
CA PRO A 130 7.66 -5.20 9.45
C PRO A 130 9.14 -4.91 9.67
N ASP A 131 10.02 -5.72 9.07
CA ASP A 131 11.47 -5.53 9.17
C ASP A 131 11.91 -4.26 8.46
N LYS A 132 11.20 -3.92 7.38
CA LYS A 132 11.41 -2.69 6.60
C LYS A 132 10.07 -2.10 6.21
N ILE A 133 9.94 -0.78 6.36
CA ILE A 133 8.75 -0.04 5.92
C ILE A 133 9.15 1.33 5.40
N VAL A 134 8.47 1.80 4.38
CA VAL A 134 8.65 3.15 3.82
C VAL A 134 7.35 3.69 3.27
N ILE A 135 7.18 4.99 3.31
CA ILE A 135 6.13 5.71 2.59
C ILE A 135 6.76 6.47 1.43
N LEU A 136 6.46 6.05 0.20
CA LEU A 136 6.86 6.77 -1.00
C LEU A 136 6.02 8.03 -1.17
N THR A 137 6.70 9.15 -1.35
CA THR A 137 6.08 10.47 -1.56
C THR A 137 6.49 11.03 -2.91
N LEU A 138 5.67 11.95 -3.44
CA LEU A 138 5.97 12.72 -4.64
C LEU A 138 5.54 14.17 -4.45
N PRO A 139 6.29 15.14 -5.00
CA PRO A 139 5.79 16.48 -5.20
C PRO A 139 4.48 16.47 -5.99
N GLU A 140 3.52 17.30 -5.60
CA GLU A 140 2.18 17.30 -6.19
C GLU A 140 2.19 17.51 -7.72
N ALA A 141 3.08 18.38 -8.21
CA ALA A 141 3.23 18.63 -9.64
C ALA A 141 3.68 17.38 -10.41
N GLU A 142 4.64 16.63 -9.87
CA GLU A 142 5.13 15.39 -10.47
C GLU A 142 4.07 14.29 -10.41
N ARG A 143 3.39 14.16 -9.30
CA ARG A 143 2.29 13.22 -9.12
C ARG A 143 1.17 13.46 -10.13
N LYS A 144 0.79 14.73 -10.33
CA LYS A 144 -0.21 15.14 -11.32
C LYS A 144 0.21 14.72 -12.74
N LYS A 145 1.46 15.02 -13.14
CA LYS A 145 2.00 14.62 -14.44
C LYS A 145 1.92 13.10 -14.66
N ARG A 146 2.34 12.32 -13.67
CA ARG A 146 2.31 10.85 -13.78
C ARG A 146 0.89 10.30 -13.90
N LEU A 147 -0.08 10.84 -13.15
CA LEU A 147 -1.48 10.41 -13.22
C LEU A 147 -2.11 10.72 -14.57
N ILE A 148 -1.81 11.89 -15.16
CA ILE A 148 -2.29 12.26 -16.49
C ILE A 148 -1.64 11.37 -17.55
N PHE A 149 -0.32 11.22 -17.52
CA PHE A 149 0.43 10.38 -18.47
C PHE A 149 -0.05 8.92 -18.45
N GLN A 150 -0.42 8.38 -17.29
CA GLN A 150 -0.95 7.04 -17.17
C GLN A 150 -2.44 6.92 -17.58
N GLY A 151 -3.08 7.99 -18.03
CA GLY A 151 -4.51 8.01 -18.35
C GLY A 151 -5.42 7.77 -17.13
N LYS A 152 -4.89 7.80 -15.93
CA LYS A 152 -5.66 7.52 -14.70
C LYS A 152 -6.49 8.71 -14.24
N ARG A 153 -6.12 9.92 -14.64
CA ARG A 153 -6.83 11.16 -14.30
C ARG A 153 -6.71 12.17 -15.45
N SER A 154 -7.79 12.91 -15.68
CA SER A 154 -7.79 14.04 -16.61
C SER A 154 -7.43 15.36 -15.92
N GLU A 155 -7.19 16.41 -16.70
CA GLU A 155 -7.00 17.76 -16.17
C GLU A 155 -8.22 18.25 -15.37
N GLU A 156 -9.44 17.93 -15.85
CA GLU A 156 -10.70 18.29 -15.18
C GLU A 156 -10.84 17.63 -13.81
N PHE A 157 -10.30 16.41 -13.65
CA PHE A 157 -10.28 15.74 -12.36
C PHE A 157 -9.64 16.62 -11.28
N PHE A 158 -8.52 17.30 -11.61
CA PHE A 158 -7.79 18.13 -10.64
C PHE A 158 -8.51 19.43 -10.23
N LYS A 159 -9.62 19.74 -10.92
CA LYS A 159 -10.52 20.86 -10.57
C LYS A 159 -11.78 20.41 -9.81
N SER A 160 -11.93 19.11 -9.57
CA SER A 160 -13.13 18.52 -8.95
C SER A 160 -13.00 18.36 -7.43
N LYS A 161 -14.13 18.14 -6.75
CA LYS A 161 -14.17 17.73 -5.32
C LYS A 161 -13.37 16.43 -5.04
N LYS A 162 -13.23 15.55 -6.04
CA LYS A 162 -12.42 14.34 -5.94
C LYS A 162 -10.93 14.66 -5.81
N ALA A 163 -10.48 15.77 -6.37
CA ALA A 163 -9.09 16.23 -6.19
C ALA A 163 -8.82 16.74 -4.78
N GLU A 164 -9.80 17.40 -4.15
CA GLU A 164 -9.69 17.81 -2.74
C GLU A 164 -9.58 16.60 -1.81
N PHE A 165 -10.40 15.58 -2.06
CA PHE A 165 -10.28 14.31 -1.36
C PHE A 165 -8.88 13.71 -1.52
N GLN A 166 -8.33 13.70 -2.74
CA GLN A 166 -6.99 13.21 -3.00
C GLN A 166 -5.91 14.02 -2.27
N LYS A 167 -6.05 15.34 -2.17
CA LYS A 167 -5.14 16.19 -1.36
C LYS A 167 -5.20 15.81 0.11
N THR A 168 -6.40 15.55 0.63
CA THR A 168 -6.58 15.06 2.00
C THR A 168 -5.82 13.77 2.24
N LEU A 169 -5.93 12.79 1.32
CA LEU A 169 -5.19 11.54 1.42
C LEU A 169 -3.67 11.75 1.36
N ASN A 170 -3.18 12.61 0.46
CA ASN A 170 -1.75 12.90 0.36
C ASN A 170 -1.20 13.53 1.65
N SER A 171 -1.95 14.45 2.26
CA SER A 171 -1.59 15.03 3.56
C SER A 171 -1.64 13.99 4.67
N ALA A 172 -2.59 13.05 4.61
CA ALA A 172 -2.72 11.98 5.60
C ALA A 172 -1.54 11.02 5.58
N TYR A 173 -0.94 10.73 4.41
CA TYR A 173 0.30 9.94 4.34
C TYR A 173 1.42 10.55 5.17
N LEU A 174 1.62 11.87 5.09
CA LEU A 174 2.66 12.56 5.88
C LEU A 174 2.33 12.57 7.38
N LYS A 175 1.05 12.72 7.75
CA LYS A 175 0.60 12.63 9.15
C LYS A 175 0.85 11.24 9.71
N VAL A 176 0.49 10.21 8.98
CA VAL A 176 0.67 8.80 9.36
C VAL A 176 2.16 8.46 9.45
N ALA A 177 2.99 8.93 8.50
CA ALA A 177 4.44 8.76 8.56
C ALA A 177 4.99 9.28 9.90
N LYS A 178 4.57 10.49 10.31
CA LYS A 178 4.98 11.08 11.59
C LYS A 178 4.40 10.34 12.80
N GLU A 179 3.11 10.00 12.76
CA GLU A 179 2.40 9.33 13.87
C GLU A 179 3.02 7.97 14.21
N PHE A 180 3.43 7.21 13.18
CA PHE A 180 3.96 5.85 13.34
C PHE A 180 5.48 5.76 13.14
N ASN A 181 6.15 6.92 13.07
CA ASN A 181 7.61 6.99 12.85
C ASN A 181 8.09 6.17 11.63
N VAL A 182 7.31 6.23 10.55
CA VAL A 182 7.63 5.54 9.29
C VAL A 182 8.47 6.47 8.41
N PRO A 183 9.64 6.03 7.92
CA PRO A 183 10.46 6.84 7.03
C PRO A 183 9.73 7.15 5.72
N THR A 184 9.92 8.35 5.21
CA THR A 184 9.44 8.76 3.88
C THR A 184 10.60 8.79 2.90
N LEU A 185 10.31 8.46 1.63
CA LEU A 185 11.28 8.52 0.56
C LEU A 185 10.67 9.26 -0.63
N ASP A 186 11.37 10.28 -1.11
CA ASP A 186 10.99 10.97 -2.34
C ASP A 186 11.23 10.05 -3.55
N ALA A 187 10.13 9.66 -4.19
CA ALA A 187 10.09 8.80 -5.36
C ALA A 187 10.20 9.58 -6.69
N SER A 188 10.71 10.81 -6.66
CA SER A 188 11.11 11.54 -7.85
C SER A 188 12.36 10.91 -8.47
N GLY A 189 12.49 11.01 -9.78
CA GLY A 189 13.58 10.44 -10.55
C GLY A 189 13.17 9.18 -11.33
N SER A 190 14.17 8.50 -11.89
CA SER A 190 14.00 7.25 -12.63
C SER A 190 13.60 6.09 -11.69
N ARG A 191 13.16 5.00 -12.27
CA ARG A 191 12.79 3.80 -11.51
C ARG A 191 13.98 3.21 -10.79
N GLU A 192 15.12 3.22 -11.45
CA GLU A 192 16.40 2.71 -10.98
C GLU A 192 16.96 3.56 -9.84
N GLU A 193 16.92 4.89 -9.97
CA GLU A 193 17.33 5.80 -8.89
C GLU A 193 16.50 5.62 -7.62
N VAL A 194 15.18 5.43 -7.75
CA VAL A 194 14.30 5.19 -6.60
C VAL A 194 14.59 3.82 -5.97
N LEU A 195 14.88 2.79 -6.78
CA LEU A 195 15.28 1.47 -6.28
C LEU A 195 16.58 1.57 -5.46
N GLU A 196 17.60 2.28 -5.95
CA GLU A 196 18.86 2.44 -5.22
C GLU A 196 18.67 3.20 -3.88
N LYS A 197 17.81 4.22 -3.88
CA LYS A 197 17.42 4.89 -2.63
C LYS A 197 16.73 3.93 -1.66
N LEU A 198 15.85 3.05 -2.14
CA LEU A 198 15.17 2.03 -1.33
C LEU A 198 16.16 1.01 -0.76
N LYS A 199 17.06 0.49 -1.59
CA LYS A 199 18.11 -0.46 -1.16
C LYS A 199 19.00 0.15 -0.07
N THR A 200 19.41 1.41 -0.26
CA THR A 200 20.20 2.15 0.73
C THR A 200 19.42 2.33 2.04
N LEU A 201 18.15 2.75 1.97
CA LEU A 201 17.30 2.94 3.14
C LEU A 201 17.11 1.62 3.92
N PHE A 202 16.90 0.53 3.20
CA PHE A 202 16.66 -0.79 3.77
C PHE A 202 17.95 -1.54 4.14
N LYS A 203 19.10 -1.09 3.69
CA LYS A 203 20.42 -1.73 3.87
C LYS A 203 20.41 -3.17 3.33
N ILE A 204 20.03 -3.31 2.06
CA ILE A 204 19.94 -4.59 1.35
C ILE A 204 20.67 -4.55 -0.01
#